data_bfb2715bff121ea0b8b6e145b2cd040d
#
_entry.id   bfb2715bff121ea0b8b6e145b2cd040d
#
_cell.length_a   1.000
_cell.length_b   1.000
_cell.length_c   1.000
_cell.angle_alpha   90.00
_cell.angle_beta   90.00
_cell.angle_gamma   90.00
#
_symmetry.space_group_name_H-M   'P 1'
#
loop_
_entity.id
_entity.type
_entity.pdbx_description
1 polymer ?
#
loop_
_entity_poly.entity_id
_entity_poly.type
_entity_poly.pdbx_seq_one_letter_code
_entity_poly.pdbx_strand_id
1 'polypeptide(L)'
;HMWTRRQRQMCIRDRPEIENYNGEIIKTTGDGFLAIFPSALDAVQSSVSIQKGIYENELEKTNDKKIRYRIGIHVGDVVMDDGDIFGNTVNIASRLESIADAGNICITNDVYQSIKSLKSLIIENIGEQFLKNISQKVQVYKINILEDDLKQIQENHLLTEANQETRFCSSSDGTIIAYASIGNGPPILKAPNFMSSLEHDWRNPVWTHIYRHLAKDHTFYRFDQRGNGVSDLNPENINFDCFVDDMQAVVDAANIDKFPIFGVSQGCAVSIAYAYNNPEKVTHLILSGGFARGRAKRGTADFDQKIELEKNMILNGWENENPAFRQFFTSTMIPDGTKEQMDAFNN
;
A
#
# COMPACT_ATOMS: atom_id res chain seq x y z
N HIS A 1 14.76 10.82 28.02
CA HIS A 1 13.30 10.79 27.89
C HIS A 1 12.88 9.44 27.35
N MET A 2 12.24 8.62 28.18
CA MET A 2 11.65 7.34 27.73
C MET A 2 10.32 7.67 27.04
N TRP A 3 10.29 7.50 25.72
CA TRP A 3 9.07 7.59 24.94
C TRP A 3 8.12 6.45 25.33
N THR A 4 6.86 6.74 25.59
CA THR A 4 5.86 5.69 25.79
C THR A 4 5.70 4.89 24.49
N ARG A 5 5.27 3.62 24.57
CA ARG A 5 5.02 2.79 23.39
C ARG A 5 4.04 3.43 22.41
N ARG A 6 3.06 4.19 22.93
CA ARG A 6 2.09 4.97 22.12
C ARG A 6 2.77 6.11 21.35
N GLN A 7 3.64 6.89 21.98
CA GLN A 7 4.36 8.00 21.34
C GLN A 7 5.28 7.51 20.20
N ARG A 8 5.96 6.39 20.37
CA ARG A 8 6.76 5.79 19.29
C ARG A 8 5.91 5.38 18.10
N GLN A 9 4.77 4.73 18.34
CA GLN A 9 3.87 4.29 17.26
C GLN A 9 3.29 5.49 16.50
N MET A 10 2.92 6.57 17.18
CA MET A 10 2.44 7.80 16.56
C MET A 10 3.48 8.41 15.61
N CYS A 11 4.71 8.64 16.10
CA CYS A 11 5.75 9.27 15.28
C CYS A 11 6.24 8.40 14.11
N ILE A 12 6.31 7.08 14.28
CA ILE A 12 6.75 6.17 13.21
C ILE A 12 5.74 6.13 12.07
N ARG A 13 4.45 6.19 12.36
CA ARG A 13 3.38 6.09 11.38
C ARG A 13 3.01 7.43 10.74
N ASP A 14 2.86 8.48 11.56
CA ASP A 14 2.28 9.75 11.11
C ASP A 14 3.34 10.65 10.43
N ARG A 15 4.63 10.48 10.77
CA ARG A 15 5.72 11.22 10.13
C ARG A 15 5.79 11.01 8.61
N PRO A 16 5.72 9.79 8.05
CA PRO A 16 5.70 9.60 6.60
C PRO A 16 4.54 10.33 5.93
N GLU A 17 3.34 10.32 6.54
CA GLU A 17 2.17 11.00 5.98
C GLU A 17 2.33 12.54 5.99
N ILE A 18 3.01 13.08 6.99
CA ILE A 18 3.32 14.51 7.04
C ILE A 18 4.36 14.88 5.98
N GLU A 19 5.44 14.10 5.88
CA GLU A 19 6.52 14.33 4.91
C GLU A 19 6.06 14.14 3.46
N ASN A 20 5.16 13.17 3.18
CA ASN A 20 4.57 12.93 1.86
C ASN A 20 3.76 14.13 1.34
N TYR A 21 3.21 14.94 2.25
CA TYR A 21 2.51 16.19 1.93
C TYR A 21 3.35 17.43 2.24
N ASN A 22 4.68 17.33 2.12
CA ASN A 22 5.64 18.42 2.29
C ASN A 22 5.58 19.10 3.66
N GLY A 23 5.08 18.41 4.69
CA GLY A 23 4.99 18.92 6.05
C GLY A 23 6.24 18.60 6.87
N GLU A 24 6.41 19.35 7.94
CA GLU A 24 7.49 19.17 8.91
C GLU A 24 6.94 19.15 10.34
N ILE A 25 7.35 18.14 11.13
CA ILE A 25 7.02 18.10 12.57
C ILE A 25 8.00 18.99 13.32
N ILE A 26 7.49 20.07 13.88
CA ILE A 26 8.28 21.01 14.66
C ILE A 26 8.54 20.48 16.08
N LYS A 27 7.50 19.99 16.74
CA LYS A 27 7.63 19.40 18.07
C LYS A 27 6.56 18.37 18.38
N THR A 28 6.88 17.50 19.31
CA THR A 28 5.92 16.56 19.90
C THR A 28 5.49 17.05 21.28
N THR A 29 4.20 16.98 21.56
CA THR A 29 3.59 17.41 22.83
C THR A 29 2.96 16.18 23.48
N GLY A 30 3.65 15.55 24.46
CA GLY A 30 3.08 14.44 25.23
C GLY A 30 2.33 13.38 24.40
N ASP A 31 1.08 13.66 24.07
CA ASP A 31 0.15 12.81 23.31
C ASP A 31 -0.15 13.30 21.88
N GLY A 32 0.51 14.38 21.42
CA GLY A 32 0.31 14.96 20.09
C GLY A 32 1.58 15.48 19.45
N PHE A 33 1.44 16.20 18.35
CA PHE A 33 2.52 16.91 17.68
C PHE A 33 2.02 18.20 17.02
N LEU A 34 2.94 19.10 16.77
CA LEU A 34 2.74 20.33 16.00
C LEU A 34 3.54 20.21 14.71
N ALA A 35 2.85 20.36 13.57
CA ALA A 35 3.46 20.32 12.24
C ALA A 35 3.12 21.57 11.46
N ILE A 36 4.00 21.94 10.54
CA ILE A 36 3.79 23.01 9.55
C ILE A 36 3.75 22.42 8.15
N PHE A 37 3.02 23.10 7.27
CA PHE A 37 2.87 22.72 5.87
C PHE A 37 2.99 23.96 4.98
N PRO A 38 3.49 23.83 3.74
CA PRO A 38 3.61 24.96 2.83
C PRO A 38 2.26 25.46 2.32
N SER A 39 1.20 24.63 2.39
CA SER A 39 -0.16 25.01 1.96
C SER A 39 -1.24 24.43 2.86
N ALA A 40 -2.41 25.09 2.89
CA ALA A 40 -3.59 24.57 3.56
C ALA A 40 -4.06 23.23 2.94
N LEU A 41 -3.89 23.04 1.63
CA LEU A 41 -4.23 21.82 0.93
C LEU A 41 -3.40 20.64 1.43
N ASP A 42 -2.09 20.80 1.50
CA ASP A 42 -1.17 19.77 2.00
C ASP A 42 -1.51 19.38 3.45
N ALA A 43 -1.75 20.38 4.31
CA ALA A 43 -2.14 20.14 5.70
C ALA A 43 -3.43 19.33 5.83
N VAL A 44 -4.45 19.66 5.02
CA VAL A 44 -5.73 18.95 5.04
C VAL A 44 -5.60 17.52 4.49
N GLN A 45 -4.91 17.34 3.36
CA GLN A 45 -4.72 16.02 2.76
C GLN A 45 -3.92 15.08 3.68
N SER A 46 -2.83 15.56 4.27
CA SER A 46 -2.06 14.84 5.28
C SER A 46 -2.94 14.44 6.48
N SER A 47 -3.74 15.36 7.00
CA SER A 47 -4.61 15.12 8.14
C SER A 47 -5.70 14.08 7.85
N VAL A 48 -6.31 14.10 6.66
CA VAL A 48 -7.28 13.10 6.21
C VAL A 48 -6.63 11.74 6.07
N SER A 49 -5.44 11.66 5.48
CA SER A 49 -4.67 10.41 5.33
C SER A 49 -4.31 9.81 6.70
N ILE A 50 -3.82 10.62 7.62
CA ILE A 50 -3.55 10.21 9.01
C ILE A 50 -4.80 9.64 9.69
N GLN A 51 -5.95 10.33 9.60
CA GLN A 51 -7.20 9.85 10.22
C GLN A 51 -7.68 8.53 9.62
N LYS A 52 -7.59 8.36 8.29
CA LYS A 52 -7.90 7.09 7.60
C LYS A 52 -6.98 5.96 8.07
N GLY A 53 -5.67 6.19 8.13
CA GLY A 53 -4.69 5.22 8.61
C GLY A 53 -4.90 4.83 10.08
N ILE A 54 -5.30 5.79 10.93
CA ILE A 54 -5.69 5.49 12.32
C ILE A 54 -6.93 4.61 12.34
N TYR A 55 -7.96 4.96 11.59
CA TYR A 55 -9.20 4.18 11.53
C TYR A 55 -8.92 2.73 11.13
N GLU A 56 -8.13 2.51 10.09
CA GLU A 56 -7.73 1.18 9.61
C GLU A 56 -7.01 0.37 10.70
N ASN A 57 -6.01 0.95 11.34
CA ASN A 57 -5.22 0.28 12.39
C ASN A 57 -5.99 0.03 13.70
N GLU A 58 -7.13 0.68 13.88
CA GLU A 58 -7.95 0.55 15.09
C GLU A 58 -9.18 -0.34 14.89
N LEU A 59 -9.38 -0.90 13.67
CA LEU A 59 -10.56 -1.74 13.36
C LEU A 59 -10.68 -2.96 14.28
N GLU A 60 -9.58 -3.63 14.59
CA GLU A 60 -9.55 -4.83 15.43
C GLU A 60 -9.64 -4.55 16.94
N LYS A 61 -9.47 -3.30 17.35
CA LYS A 61 -9.42 -2.95 18.77
C LYS A 61 -10.81 -2.70 19.33
N THR A 62 -11.00 -3.05 20.59
CA THR A 62 -12.22 -2.69 21.33
C THR A 62 -12.31 -1.17 21.51
N ASN A 63 -13.52 -0.62 21.61
CA ASN A 63 -13.75 0.83 21.61
C ASN A 63 -12.99 1.57 22.72
N ASP A 64 -12.78 0.96 23.87
CA ASP A 64 -12.01 1.49 25.02
C ASP A 64 -10.50 1.58 24.77
N LYS A 65 -10.00 0.87 23.75
CA LYS A 65 -8.58 0.85 23.37
C LYS A 65 -8.27 1.63 22.09
N LYS A 66 -9.31 2.10 21.37
CA LYS A 66 -9.15 2.83 20.10
C LYS A 66 -8.52 4.21 20.35
N ILE A 67 -7.51 4.51 19.55
CA ILE A 67 -6.92 5.85 19.48
C ILE A 67 -7.69 6.64 18.43
N ARG A 68 -8.03 7.88 18.76
CA ARG A 68 -8.69 8.81 17.83
C ARG A 68 -8.04 10.18 17.98
N TYR A 69 -7.55 10.74 16.88
CA TYR A 69 -6.97 12.06 16.91
C TYR A 69 -8.03 13.14 16.80
N ARG A 70 -7.72 14.27 17.41
CA ARG A 70 -8.35 15.56 17.14
C ARG A 70 -7.32 16.40 16.42
N ILE A 71 -7.71 17.04 15.33
CA ILE A 71 -6.80 17.83 14.51
C ILE A 71 -7.39 19.22 14.32
N GLY A 72 -6.55 20.26 14.56
CA GLY A 72 -6.89 21.65 14.29
C GLY A 72 -5.95 22.22 13.24
N ILE A 73 -6.49 22.84 12.18
CA ILE A 73 -5.71 23.44 11.10
C ILE A 73 -6.07 24.92 10.96
N HIS A 74 -5.06 25.76 10.94
CA HIS A 74 -5.19 27.18 10.71
C HIS A 74 -4.06 27.70 9.81
N VAL A 75 -4.34 28.72 9.03
CA VAL A 75 -3.39 29.41 8.16
C VAL A 75 -3.07 30.79 8.77
N GLY A 76 -1.80 31.11 8.85
CA GLY A 76 -1.33 32.42 9.31
C GLY A 76 0.17 32.44 9.49
N ASP A 77 0.70 33.62 9.76
CA ASP A 77 2.12 33.82 9.99
C ASP A 77 2.57 33.22 11.32
N VAL A 78 3.76 32.66 11.34
CA VAL A 78 4.42 32.10 12.52
C VAL A 78 5.81 32.71 12.67
N VAL A 79 6.26 32.88 13.89
CA VAL A 79 7.63 33.25 14.19
C VAL A 79 8.41 32.00 14.55
N MET A 80 9.51 31.77 13.84
CA MET A 80 10.43 30.67 14.14
C MET A 80 11.55 31.18 15.04
N ASP A 81 11.77 30.50 16.17
CA ASP A 81 12.82 30.83 17.12
C ASP A 81 13.35 29.52 17.74
N ASP A 82 14.66 29.30 17.61
CA ASP A 82 15.41 28.14 18.14
C ASP A 82 14.74 26.76 17.84
N GLY A 83 14.21 26.61 16.61
CA GLY A 83 13.56 25.35 16.17
C GLY A 83 12.15 25.14 16.70
N ASP A 84 11.55 26.11 17.37
CA ASP A 84 10.13 26.14 17.75
C ASP A 84 9.38 27.23 16.99
N ILE A 85 8.04 27.16 16.98
CA ILE A 85 7.17 28.15 16.36
C ILE A 85 6.23 28.76 17.35
N PHE A 86 6.06 30.08 17.21
CA PHE A 86 5.27 30.90 18.10
C PHE A 86 4.33 31.82 17.32
N GLY A 87 3.28 32.24 17.97
CA GLY A 87 2.34 33.20 17.41
C GLY A 87 0.89 32.88 17.70
N ASN A 88 0.02 33.84 17.35
CA ASN A 88 -1.42 33.69 17.51
C ASN A 88 -1.95 32.53 16.64
N THR A 89 -1.35 32.28 15.48
CA THR A 89 -1.65 31.18 14.54
C THR A 89 -1.54 29.82 15.23
N VAL A 90 -0.45 29.58 15.98
CA VAL A 90 -0.25 28.32 16.72
C VAL A 90 -1.31 28.16 17.82
N ASN A 91 -1.66 29.24 18.50
CA ASN A 91 -2.69 29.23 19.54
C ASN A 91 -4.06 28.89 18.95
N ILE A 92 -4.43 29.47 17.81
CA ILE A 92 -5.69 29.17 17.13
C ILE A 92 -5.75 27.69 16.72
N ALA A 93 -4.69 27.15 16.08
CA ALA A 93 -4.63 25.74 15.69
C ALA A 93 -4.81 24.80 16.90
N SER A 94 -4.14 25.07 18.02
CA SER A 94 -4.29 24.31 19.26
C SER A 94 -5.71 24.38 19.85
N ARG A 95 -6.39 25.52 19.73
CA ARG A 95 -7.78 25.66 20.22
C ARG A 95 -8.77 24.96 19.29
N LEU A 96 -8.53 24.93 17.97
CA LEU A 96 -9.32 24.15 17.02
C LEU A 96 -9.22 22.64 17.32
N GLU A 97 -8.01 22.14 17.62
CA GLU A 97 -7.80 20.77 18.07
C GLU A 97 -8.67 20.46 19.29
N SER A 98 -8.66 21.37 20.28
CA SER A 98 -9.37 21.18 21.55
C SER A 98 -10.91 21.12 21.41
N ILE A 99 -11.49 21.74 20.37
CA ILE A 99 -12.94 21.71 20.07
C ILE A 99 -13.33 20.66 19.05
N ALA A 100 -12.35 20.01 18.40
CA ALA A 100 -12.63 18.91 17.47
C ALA A 100 -13.14 17.68 18.22
N ASP A 101 -14.12 17.00 17.65
CA ASP A 101 -14.51 15.67 18.11
C ASP A 101 -13.40 14.65 17.81
N ALA A 102 -13.32 13.60 18.62
CA ALA A 102 -12.36 12.54 18.39
C ALA A 102 -12.55 11.86 17.02
N GLY A 103 -11.55 11.88 16.18
CA GLY A 103 -11.58 11.36 14.80
C GLY A 103 -11.87 12.45 13.75
N ASN A 104 -12.09 13.71 14.15
CA ASN A 104 -12.45 14.80 13.23
C ASN A 104 -11.33 15.85 13.10
N ILE A 105 -11.46 16.67 12.07
CA ILE A 105 -10.54 17.77 11.75
C ILE A 105 -11.34 19.07 11.79
N CYS A 106 -10.92 20.04 12.62
CA CYS A 106 -11.49 21.39 12.65
C CYS A 106 -10.58 22.35 11.91
N ILE A 107 -11.16 23.21 11.07
CA ILE A 107 -10.44 24.19 10.24
C ILE A 107 -11.07 25.56 10.34
N THR A 108 -10.26 26.60 10.14
CA THR A 108 -10.77 27.97 10.02
C THR A 108 -11.33 28.27 8.64
N ASN A 109 -12.02 29.42 8.52
CA ASN A 109 -12.53 29.91 7.24
C ASN A 109 -11.44 30.07 6.17
N ASP A 110 -10.24 30.52 6.51
CA ASP A 110 -9.15 30.72 5.55
C ASP A 110 -8.68 29.39 4.94
N VAL A 111 -8.59 28.35 5.77
CA VAL A 111 -8.35 26.98 5.31
C VAL A 111 -9.51 26.51 4.42
N TYR A 112 -10.76 26.70 4.85
CA TYR A 112 -11.94 26.33 4.07
C TYR A 112 -11.95 26.99 2.70
N GLN A 113 -11.67 28.30 2.59
CA GLN A 113 -11.62 29.00 1.32
C GLN A 113 -10.57 28.39 0.35
N SER A 114 -9.46 27.89 0.89
CA SER A 114 -8.38 27.28 0.11
C SER A 114 -8.76 25.89 -0.44
N ILE A 115 -9.68 25.17 0.21
CA ILE A 115 -10.00 23.76 -0.12
C ILE A 115 -11.45 23.50 -0.58
N LYS A 116 -12.32 24.50 -0.57
CA LYS A 116 -13.78 24.37 -0.87
C LYS A 116 -14.10 23.78 -2.25
N SER A 117 -13.14 23.75 -3.17
CA SER A 117 -13.27 23.14 -4.50
C SER A 117 -13.08 21.62 -4.48
N LEU A 118 -12.57 21.05 -3.38
CA LEU A 118 -12.37 19.62 -3.23
C LEU A 118 -13.70 18.91 -2.98
N LYS A 119 -14.24 18.25 -4.00
CA LYS A 119 -15.50 17.49 -3.91
C LYS A 119 -15.36 16.18 -3.12
N SER A 120 -14.14 15.76 -2.81
CA SER A 120 -13.84 14.54 -2.07
C SER A 120 -13.96 14.68 -0.55
N LEU A 121 -14.36 15.86 -0.03
CA LEU A 121 -14.46 16.12 1.39
C LEU A 121 -15.88 16.54 1.75
N ILE A 122 -16.42 15.98 2.84
CA ILE A 122 -17.64 16.52 3.48
C ILE A 122 -17.22 17.57 4.50
N ILE A 123 -17.55 18.82 4.23
CA ILE A 123 -17.20 19.95 5.09
C ILE A 123 -18.48 20.55 5.66
N GLU A 124 -18.61 20.48 6.98
CA GLU A 124 -19.73 21.01 7.75
C GLU A 124 -19.36 22.37 8.36
N ASN A 125 -20.23 23.37 8.21
CA ASN A 125 -20.06 24.65 8.88
C ASN A 125 -20.62 24.57 10.31
N ILE A 126 -19.74 24.65 11.30
CA ILE A 126 -20.12 24.62 12.73
C ILE A 126 -20.27 26.00 13.36
N GLY A 127 -20.20 27.05 12.54
CA GLY A 127 -20.46 28.42 12.96
C GLY A 127 -19.29 29.14 13.62
N GLU A 128 -19.56 30.33 14.16
CA GLU A 128 -18.59 31.11 14.91
C GLU A 128 -18.36 30.54 16.32
N GLN A 129 -17.11 30.30 16.65
CA GLN A 129 -16.69 29.73 17.93
C GLN A 129 -15.86 30.73 18.74
N PHE A 130 -16.11 30.77 20.06
CA PHE A 130 -15.25 31.45 20.98
C PHE A 130 -14.10 30.53 21.39
N LEU A 131 -12.90 30.87 20.95
CA LEU A 131 -11.69 30.14 21.33
C LEU A 131 -11.04 30.79 22.57
N LYS A 132 -10.65 29.97 23.54
CA LYS A 132 -10.07 30.43 24.78
C LYS A 132 -8.83 31.30 24.52
N ASN A 133 -8.82 32.52 25.07
CA ASN A 133 -7.75 33.52 24.91
C ASN A 133 -7.60 34.08 23.49
N ILE A 134 -8.60 33.91 22.63
CA ILE A 134 -8.68 34.58 21.32
C ILE A 134 -9.79 35.63 21.42
N SER A 135 -9.45 36.89 21.18
CA SER A 135 -10.34 38.06 21.39
C SER A 135 -11.53 38.11 20.39
N GLN A 136 -11.37 37.50 19.22
CA GLN A 136 -12.38 37.49 18.17
C GLN A 136 -12.99 36.11 18.02
N LYS A 137 -14.26 36.05 17.62
CA LYS A 137 -14.90 34.82 17.19
C LYS A 137 -14.24 34.32 15.91
N VAL A 138 -14.05 33.03 15.84
CA VAL A 138 -13.44 32.35 14.68
C VAL A 138 -14.52 31.51 13.99
N GLN A 139 -14.71 31.72 12.69
CA GLN A 139 -15.58 30.86 11.88
C GLN A 139 -14.90 29.51 11.66
N VAL A 140 -15.55 28.44 12.09
CA VAL A 140 -14.98 27.09 12.10
C VAL A 140 -15.82 26.13 11.24
N TYR A 141 -15.12 25.25 10.57
CA TYR A 141 -15.68 24.16 9.79
C TYR A 141 -15.09 22.83 10.28
N LYS A 142 -15.87 21.77 10.15
CA LYS A 142 -15.48 20.41 10.47
C LYS A 142 -15.38 19.58 9.19
N ILE A 143 -14.28 18.87 9.01
CA ILE A 143 -14.11 17.88 7.94
C ILE A 143 -14.43 16.52 8.52
N ASN A 144 -15.42 15.86 7.93
CA ASN A 144 -15.78 14.48 8.22
C ASN A 144 -15.18 13.57 7.14
N ILE A 145 -14.66 12.42 7.54
CA ILE A 145 -14.24 11.40 6.58
C ILE A 145 -15.51 10.80 5.97
N LEU A 146 -15.50 10.61 4.65
CA LEU A 146 -16.63 10.03 3.94
C LEU A 146 -16.97 8.64 4.50
N GLU A 147 -18.25 8.36 4.72
CA GLU A 147 -18.68 7.03 5.16
C GLU A 147 -18.29 5.93 4.16
N ASP A 148 -18.30 6.26 2.87
CA ASP A 148 -17.88 5.33 1.81
C ASP A 148 -16.38 4.99 1.90
N ASP A 149 -15.54 5.95 2.27
CA ASP A 149 -14.11 5.69 2.52
C ASP A 149 -13.92 4.77 3.73
N LEU A 150 -14.67 4.99 4.81
CA LEU A 150 -14.63 4.13 6.00
C LEU A 150 -15.14 2.72 5.73
N LYS A 151 -16.20 2.58 4.93
CA LYS A 151 -16.71 1.28 4.46
C LYS A 151 -15.65 0.56 3.61
N GLN A 152 -15.01 1.29 2.68
CA GLN A 152 -13.96 0.73 1.84
C GLN A 152 -12.77 0.23 2.67
N ILE A 153 -12.37 0.97 3.70
CA ILE A 153 -11.31 0.55 4.64
C ILE A 153 -11.74 -0.72 5.39
N GLN A 154 -12.99 -0.77 5.88
CA GLN A 154 -13.54 -1.96 6.54
C GLN A 154 -13.58 -3.18 5.62
N GLU A 155 -14.09 -3.03 4.40
CA GLU A 155 -14.14 -4.10 3.40
C GLU A 155 -12.72 -4.61 3.07
N ASN A 156 -11.78 -3.70 2.88
CA ASN A 156 -10.38 -4.05 2.65
C ASN A 156 -9.76 -4.80 3.84
N HIS A 157 -10.09 -4.38 5.06
CA HIS A 157 -9.63 -5.05 6.28
C HIS A 157 -10.19 -6.46 6.39
N LEU A 158 -11.50 -6.65 6.16
CA LEU A 158 -12.13 -7.97 6.14
C LEU A 158 -11.51 -8.89 5.09
N LEU A 159 -11.20 -8.37 3.91
CA LEU A 159 -10.49 -9.13 2.87
C LEU A 159 -9.05 -9.49 3.27
N THR A 160 -8.41 -8.65 4.09
CA THR A 160 -7.04 -8.92 4.61
C THR A 160 -7.06 -10.01 5.69
N GLU A 161 -8.07 -9.97 6.55
CA GLU A 161 -8.31 -10.95 7.62
C GLU A 161 -8.89 -12.27 7.09
N ALA A 162 -9.50 -12.26 5.90
CA ALA A 162 -9.97 -13.49 5.26
C ALA A 162 -8.79 -14.44 5.11
N ASN A 163 -8.79 -15.52 5.89
CA ASN A 163 -7.77 -16.54 5.86
C ASN A 163 -7.67 -17.11 4.44
N GLN A 164 -6.63 -16.73 3.73
CA GLN A 164 -6.27 -17.35 2.48
C GLN A 164 -5.92 -18.81 2.78
N GLU A 165 -6.76 -19.74 2.35
CA GLU A 165 -6.46 -21.16 2.46
C GLU A 165 -5.48 -21.58 1.38
N THR A 166 -4.24 -21.87 1.76
CA THR A 166 -3.24 -22.39 0.84
C THR A 166 -3.51 -23.87 0.58
N ARG A 167 -3.63 -24.22 -0.68
CA ARG A 167 -3.83 -25.57 -1.19
C ARG A 167 -2.66 -25.95 -2.07
N PHE A 168 -2.53 -27.25 -2.35
CA PHE A 168 -1.44 -27.78 -3.15
C PHE A 168 -1.98 -28.64 -4.29
N CYS A 169 -1.30 -28.59 -5.43
CA CYS A 169 -1.52 -29.48 -6.55
C CYS A 169 -0.19 -29.99 -7.09
N SER A 170 -0.22 -31.04 -7.92
CA SER A 170 0.97 -31.58 -8.56
C SER A 170 0.98 -31.17 -10.04
N SER A 171 2.08 -30.59 -10.49
CA SER A 171 2.35 -30.33 -11.91
C SER A 171 2.60 -31.63 -12.67
N SER A 172 2.67 -31.57 -14.00
CA SER A 172 2.84 -32.71 -14.90
C SER A 172 4.08 -33.55 -14.61
N ASP A 173 5.14 -32.93 -14.08
CA ASP A 173 6.41 -33.55 -13.71
C ASP A 173 6.50 -33.97 -12.22
N GLY A 174 5.39 -33.86 -11.48
CA GLY A 174 5.33 -34.19 -10.06
C GLY A 174 5.70 -33.05 -9.10
N THR A 175 6.15 -31.90 -9.61
CA THR A 175 6.46 -30.72 -8.78
C THR A 175 5.21 -30.23 -8.04
N ILE A 176 5.32 -29.98 -6.75
CA ILE A 176 4.21 -29.49 -5.92
C ILE A 176 4.10 -27.97 -6.03
N ILE A 177 2.92 -27.51 -6.43
CA ILE A 177 2.59 -26.10 -6.61
C ILE A 177 1.56 -25.68 -5.56
N ALA A 178 1.88 -24.65 -4.82
CA ALA A 178 0.98 -24.03 -3.86
C ALA A 178 0.12 -22.95 -4.54
N TYR A 179 -1.18 -23.00 -4.29
CA TYR A 179 -2.13 -22.01 -4.80
C TYR A 179 -3.14 -21.61 -3.72
N ALA A 180 -3.75 -20.46 -3.89
CA ALA A 180 -4.78 -19.97 -2.99
C ALA A 180 -5.81 -19.13 -3.74
N SER A 181 -7.00 -19.01 -3.15
CA SER A 181 -8.05 -18.14 -3.66
C SER A 181 -8.63 -17.28 -2.55
N ILE A 182 -9.14 -16.12 -2.91
CA ILE A 182 -9.80 -15.17 -1.99
C ILE A 182 -10.87 -14.39 -2.74
N GLY A 183 -11.88 -13.92 -2.02
CA GLY A 183 -13.03 -13.21 -2.58
C GLY A 183 -14.12 -14.16 -3.09
N ASN A 184 -15.17 -13.57 -3.65
CA ASN A 184 -16.33 -14.29 -4.19
C ASN A 184 -16.74 -13.68 -5.52
N GLY A 185 -17.13 -14.52 -6.47
CA GLY A 185 -17.57 -14.08 -7.79
C GLY A 185 -16.91 -14.86 -8.92
N PRO A 186 -16.97 -14.36 -10.17
CA PRO A 186 -16.31 -15.01 -11.30
C PRO A 186 -14.81 -15.19 -11.05
N PRO A 187 -14.22 -16.32 -11.50
CA PRO A 187 -12.79 -16.56 -11.28
C PRO A 187 -11.91 -15.58 -12.06
N ILE A 188 -10.81 -15.17 -11.49
CA ILE A 188 -9.67 -14.51 -12.15
C ILE A 188 -8.38 -15.12 -11.64
N LEU A 189 -7.46 -15.48 -12.53
CA LEU A 189 -6.19 -16.12 -12.18
C LEU A 189 -5.01 -15.18 -12.43
N LYS A 190 -4.17 -14.97 -11.41
CA LYS A 190 -2.90 -14.28 -11.58
C LYS A 190 -1.79 -15.27 -11.91
N ALA A 191 -1.16 -15.10 -13.06
CA ALA A 191 0.10 -15.78 -13.36
C ALA A 191 1.22 -15.24 -12.46
N PRO A 192 2.05 -16.10 -11.86
CA PRO A 192 3.16 -15.64 -11.01
C PRO A 192 4.16 -14.82 -11.81
N ASN A 193 4.73 -13.86 -11.15
CA ASN A 193 5.90 -13.12 -11.65
C ASN A 193 7.15 -13.61 -10.93
N PHE A 194 8.31 -13.17 -11.39
CA PHE A 194 9.56 -13.40 -10.68
C PHE A 194 9.44 -12.99 -9.20
N MET A 195 9.87 -13.88 -8.29
CA MET A 195 9.77 -13.71 -6.83
C MET A 195 8.31 -13.52 -6.34
N SER A 196 7.41 -14.40 -6.72
CA SER A 196 6.07 -14.42 -6.14
C SER A 196 6.03 -15.16 -4.80
N SER A 197 5.19 -14.69 -3.89
CA SER A 197 4.89 -15.37 -2.64
C SER A 197 3.43 -15.17 -2.25
N LEU A 198 2.70 -16.25 -2.08
CA LEU A 198 1.29 -16.22 -1.65
C LEU A 198 1.11 -15.50 -0.32
N GLU A 199 2.01 -15.73 0.63
CA GLU A 199 1.92 -15.13 1.96
C GLU A 199 2.38 -13.67 1.98
N HIS A 200 3.51 -13.38 1.32
CA HIS A 200 4.13 -12.06 1.33
C HIS A 200 3.38 -11.05 0.46
N ASP A 201 3.04 -11.44 -0.77
CA ASP A 201 2.42 -10.53 -1.74
C ASP A 201 1.07 -9.99 -1.27
N TRP A 202 0.31 -10.77 -0.49
CA TRP A 202 -0.99 -10.34 0.03
C TRP A 202 -0.89 -9.17 1.01
N ARG A 203 0.23 -9.08 1.75
CA ARG A 203 0.51 -8.03 2.75
C ARG A 203 1.41 -6.93 2.21
N ASN A 204 2.02 -7.13 1.05
CA ASN A 204 2.98 -6.20 0.47
C ASN A 204 2.27 -4.96 -0.08
N PRO A 205 2.62 -3.72 0.37
CA PRO A 205 1.95 -2.48 -0.03
C PRO A 205 2.08 -2.16 -1.53
N VAL A 206 2.99 -2.81 -2.26
CA VAL A 206 3.08 -2.70 -3.73
C VAL A 206 1.92 -3.42 -4.42
N TRP A 207 1.48 -4.56 -3.91
CA TRP A 207 0.50 -5.43 -4.57
C TRP A 207 -0.87 -5.42 -3.94
N THR A 208 -0.94 -5.26 -2.62
CA THR A 208 -2.15 -5.49 -1.83
C THR A 208 -3.36 -4.70 -2.30
N HIS A 209 -3.18 -3.45 -2.75
CA HIS A 209 -4.27 -2.61 -3.24
C HIS A 209 -4.91 -3.16 -4.52
N ILE A 210 -4.10 -3.70 -5.46
CA ILE A 210 -4.59 -4.33 -6.69
C ILE A 210 -5.30 -5.65 -6.35
N TYR A 211 -4.70 -6.47 -5.50
CA TYR A 211 -5.23 -7.79 -5.15
C TYR A 211 -6.55 -7.70 -4.40
N ARG A 212 -6.66 -6.78 -3.45
CA ARG A 212 -7.90 -6.51 -2.73
C ARG A 212 -9.00 -6.02 -3.68
N HIS A 213 -8.65 -5.13 -4.61
CA HIS A 213 -9.60 -4.63 -5.61
C HIS A 213 -10.13 -5.77 -6.49
N LEU A 214 -9.27 -6.66 -6.96
CA LEU A 214 -9.68 -7.83 -7.75
C LEU A 214 -10.52 -8.81 -6.93
N ALA A 215 -10.15 -9.07 -5.66
CA ALA A 215 -10.86 -9.98 -4.78
C ALA A 215 -12.23 -9.47 -4.31
N LYS A 216 -12.52 -8.19 -4.47
CA LYS A 216 -13.83 -7.60 -4.10
C LYS A 216 -14.97 -8.17 -4.93
N ASP A 217 -14.77 -8.31 -6.24
CA ASP A 217 -15.81 -8.69 -7.20
C ASP A 217 -15.54 -10.03 -7.88
N HIS A 218 -14.41 -10.69 -7.56
CA HIS A 218 -13.96 -11.93 -8.18
C HIS A 218 -13.47 -12.93 -7.13
N THR A 219 -13.53 -14.22 -7.48
CA THR A 219 -12.69 -15.23 -6.82
C THR A 219 -11.30 -15.12 -7.42
N PHE A 220 -10.39 -14.46 -6.70
CA PHE A 220 -9.03 -14.15 -7.16
C PHE A 220 -8.09 -15.30 -6.78
N TYR A 221 -7.62 -16.04 -7.80
CA TYR A 221 -6.67 -17.15 -7.66
C TYR A 221 -5.24 -16.69 -7.89
N ARG A 222 -4.33 -17.17 -7.06
CA ARG A 222 -2.89 -16.96 -7.17
C ARG A 222 -2.16 -18.26 -6.85
N PHE A 223 -0.93 -18.39 -7.34
CA PHE A 223 -0.06 -19.51 -7.00
C PHE A 223 1.39 -19.07 -6.95
N ASP A 224 2.20 -19.81 -6.18
CA ASP A 224 3.65 -19.61 -6.15
C ASP A 224 4.28 -20.40 -7.29
N GLN A 225 5.13 -19.74 -8.07
CA GLN A 225 5.91 -20.40 -9.10
C GLN A 225 6.81 -21.45 -8.45
N ARG A 226 7.09 -22.58 -9.14
CA ARG A 226 8.12 -23.52 -8.72
C ARG A 226 9.44 -22.81 -8.39
N GLY A 227 10.09 -23.19 -7.31
CA GLY A 227 11.27 -22.51 -6.80
C GLY A 227 10.99 -21.26 -5.97
N ASN A 228 9.72 -20.94 -5.67
CA ASN A 228 9.33 -19.75 -4.90
C ASN A 228 8.30 -20.07 -3.82
N GLY A 229 8.23 -19.19 -2.82
CA GLY A 229 7.21 -19.18 -1.79
C GLY A 229 7.10 -20.51 -1.05
N VAL A 230 5.90 -21.10 -1.04
CA VAL A 230 5.62 -22.40 -0.40
C VAL A 230 5.39 -23.53 -1.42
N SER A 231 5.63 -23.28 -2.71
CA SER A 231 5.80 -24.36 -3.72
C SER A 231 7.14 -25.08 -3.55
N ASP A 232 7.33 -26.19 -4.25
CA ASP A 232 8.63 -26.89 -4.24
C ASP A 232 9.77 -25.92 -4.56
N LEU A 233 10.71 -25.77 -3.61
CA LEU A 233 11.84 -24.86 -3.73
C LEU A 233 12.97 -25.42 -4.60
N ASN A 234 13.07 -26.74 -4.72
CA ASN A 234 14.13 -27.43 -5.45
C ASN A 234 13.55 -28.38 -6.53
N PRO A 235 12.74 -27.86 -7.47
CA PRO A 235 12.18 -28.70 -8.53
C PRO A 235 13.31 -29.20 -9.46
N GLU A 236 13.17 -30.38 -10.02
CA GLU A 236 14.15 -30.94 -10.93
C GLU A 236 14.30 -30.10 -12.22
N ASN A 237 13.19 -29.50 -12.68
CA ASN A 237 13.14 -28.72 -13.90
C ASN A 237 12.63 -27.31 -13.64
N ILE A 238 13.38 -26.32 -14.13
CA ILE A 238 12.98 -24.91 -14.16
C ILE A 238 13.17 -24.41 -15.60
N ASN A 239 12.08 -24.37 -16.36
CA ASN A 239 12.04 -23.85 -17.72
C ASN A 239 10.68 -23.24 -18.03
N PHE A 240 10.55 -22.59 -19.18
CA PHE A 240 9.35 -21.88 -19.55
C PHE A 240 8.11 -22.77 -19.68
N ASP A 241 8.28 -23.96 -20.26
CA ASP A 241 7.15 -24.89 -20.49
C ASP A 241 6.61 -25.41 -19.14
N CYS A 242 7.50 -25.68 -18.18
CA CYS A 242 7.10 -26.06 -16.82
C CYS A 242 6.24 -24.97 -16.13
N PHE A 243 6.48 -23.70 -16.37
CA PHE A 243 5.65 -22.62 -15.80
C PHE A 243 4.24 -22.60 -16.40
N VAL A 244 4.10 -22.99 -17.66
CA VAL A 244 2.78 -23.13 -18.30
C VAL A 244 2.05 -24.36 -17.77
N ASP A 245 2.75 -25.48 -17.57
CA ASP A 245 2.22 -26.72 -16.99
C ASP A 245 1.77 -26.50 -15.54
N ASP A 246 2.54 -25.73 -14.73
CA ASP A 246 2.16 -25.36 -13.37
C ASP A 246 0.84 -24.60 -13.35
N MET A 247 0.67 -23.66 -14.28
CA MET A 247 -0.58 -22.92 -14.41
C MET A 247 -1.75 -23.84 -14.78
N GLN A 248 -1.53 -24.82 -15.68
CA GLN A 248 -2.53 -25.82 -16.02
C GLN A 248 -2.92 -26.67 -14.80
N ALA A 249 -1.93 -27.13 -14.03
CA ALA A 249 -2.17 -27.91 -12.83
C ALA A 249 -3.03 -27.15 -11.79
N VAL A 250 -2.78 -25.86 -11.61
CA VAL A 250 -3.58 -25.00 -10.72
C VAL A 250 -5.01 -24.83 -11.26
N VAL A 251 -5.18 -24.58 -12.56
CA VAL A 251 -6.51 -24.44 -13.19
C VAL A 251 -7.33 -25.69 -12.99
N ASP A 252 -6.74 -26.87 -13.20
CA ASP A 252 -7.40 -28.16 -13.05
C ASP A 252 -7.75 -28.44 -11.57
N ALA A 253 -6.82 -28.21 -10.64
CA ALA A 253 -7.04 -28.41 -9.22
C ALA A 253 -8.07 -27.45 -8.62
N ALA A 254 -8.12 -26.21 -9.10
CA ALA A 254 -9.10 -25.21 -8.69
C ALA A 254 -10.46 -25.38 -9.41
N ASN A 255 -10.55 -26.30 -10.38
CA ASN A 255 -11.74 -26.55 -11.20
C ASN A 255 -12.28 -25.28 -11.87
N ILE A 256 -11.39 -24.50 -12.50
CA ILE A 256 -11.74 -23.25 -13.18
C ILE A 256 -11.97 -23.53 -14.66
N ASP A 257 -13.15 -23.18 -15.18
CA ASP A 257 -13.52 -23.44 -16.57
C ASP A 257 -13.14 -22.29 -17.50
N LYS A 258 -13.72 -21.11 -17.27
CA LYS A 258 -13.47 -19.89 -18.07
C LYS A 258 -13.08 -18.72 -17.19
N PHE A 259 -11.96 -18.06 -17.50
CA PHE A 259 -11.42 -17.01 -16.66
C PHE A 259 -10.55 -16.03 -17.42
N PRO A 260 -10.47 -14.76 -16.98
CA PRO A 260 -9.40 -13.84 -17.35
C PRO A 260 -8.11 -14.18 -16.62
N ILE A 261 -6.97 -13.91 -17.27
CA ILE A 261 -5.64 -14.04 -16.68
C ILE A 261 -5.04 -12.65 -16.44
N PHE A 262 -4.53 -12.42 -15.25
CA PHE A 262 -3.72 -11.25 -14.89
C PHE A 262 -2.24 -11.63 -14.86
N GLY A 263 -1.47 -11.17 -15.83
CA GLY A 263 -0.03 -11.38 -15.95
C GLY A 263 0.75 -10.10 -15.70
N VAL A 264 1.78 -10.20 -14.86
CA VAL A 264 2.72 -9.09 -14.58
C VAL A 264 4.13 -9.55 -14.94
N SER A 265 4.92 -8.70 -15.62
CA SER A 265 6.32 -8.97 -15.97
C SER A 265 6.50 -10.33 -16.66
N GLN A 266 7.24 -11.28 -16.06
CA GLN A 266 7.43 -12.66 -16.55
C GLN A 266 6.10 -13.40 -16.70
N GLY A 267 5.14 -13.16 -15.81
CA GLY A 267 3.81 -13.76 -15.87
C GLY A 267 3.03 -13.43 -17.14
N CYS A 268 3.36 -12.32 -17.84
CA CYS A 268 2.77 -12.00 -19.13
C CYS A 268 3.08 -13.07 -20.19
N ALA A 269 4.33 -13.53 -20.25
CA ALA A 269 4.74 -14.52 -21.23
C ALA A 269 4.06 -15.88 -20.96
N VAL A 270 3.98 -16.29 -19.70
CA VAL A 270 3.27 -17.52 -19.29
C VAL A 270 1.79 -17.40 -19.61
N SER A 271 1.15 -16.26 -19.32
CA SER A 271 -0.26 -16.00 -19.62
C SER A 271 -0.57 -16.11 -21.11
N ILE A 272 0.29 -15.54 -21.96
CA ILE A 272 0.15 -15.59 -23.42
C ILE A 272 0.28 -17.03 -23.94
N ALA A 273 1.29 -17.78 -23.47
CA ALA A 273 1.49 -19.16 -23.87
C ALA A 273 0.33 -20.05 -23.43
N TYR A 274 -0.14 -19.86 -22.18
CA TYR A 274 -1.30 -20.60 -21.69
C TYR A 274 -2.56 -20.30 -22.50
N ALA A 275 -2.84 -19.03 -22.79
CA ALA A 275 -4.00 -18.63 -23.59
C ALA A 275 -3.94 -19.14 -25.02
N TYR A 276 -2.73 -19.19 -25.61
CA TYR A 276 -2.54 -19.77 -26.94
C TYR A 276 -2.87 -21.27 -26.97
N ASN A 277 -2.48 -22.00 -25.92
CA ASN A 277 -2.73 -23.43 -25.80
C ASN A 277 -4.19 -23.78 -25.40
N ASN A 278 -4.89 -22.82 -24.73
CA ASN A 278 -6.22 -23.02 -24.16
C ASN A 278 -7.17 -21.85 -24.50
N PRO A 279 -7.39 -21.54 -25.79
CA PRO A 279 -8.15 -20.36 -26.19
C PRO A 279 -9.64 -20.42 -25.76
N GLU A 280 -10.17 -21.60 -25.52
CA GLU A 280 -11.55 -21.78 -25.06
C GLU A 280 -11.74 -21.49 -23.57
N LYS A 281 -10.67 -21.56 -22.76
CA LYS A 281 -10.68 -21.29 -21.31
C LYS A 281 -10.43 -19.83 -20.98
N VAL A 282 -9.58 -19.13 -21.77
CA VAL A 282 -9.13 -17.76 -21.45
C VAL A 282 -10.03 -16.72 -22.08
N THR A 283 -10.78 -16.00 -21.25
CA THR A 283 -11.71 -14.96 -21.72
C THR A 283 -11.01 -13.65 -22.05
N HIS A 284 -10.03 -13.24 -21.24
CA HIS A 284 -9.28 -11.99 -21.39
C HIS A 284 -7.84 -12.16 -20.89
N LEU A 285 -6.93 -11.40 -21.49
CA LEU A 285 -5.56 -11.22 -20.99
C LEU A 285 -5.38 -9.78 -20.50
N ILE A 286 -5.04 -9.63 -19.20
CA ILE A 286 -4.69 -8.37 -18.57
C ILE A 286 -3.18 -8.42 -18.33
N LEU A 287 -2.40 -7.67 -19.13
CA LEU A 287 -0.95 -7.78 -19.14
C LEU A 287 -0.30 -6.46 -18.73
N SER A 288 0.56 -6.50 -17.72
CA SER A 288 1.26 -5.32 -17.21
C SER A 288 2.77 -5.53 -17.18
N GLY A 289 3.54 -4.61 -17.77
CA GLY A 289 5.01 -4.65 -17.77
C GLY A 289 5.62 -5.84 -18.49
N GLY A 290 4.89 -6.46 -19.42
CA GLY A 290 5.34 -7.60 -20.21
C GLY A 290 6.33 -7.24 -21.32
N PHE A 291 7.02 -8.24 -21.84
CA PHE A 291 7.96 -8.08 -22.94
C PHE A 291 7.80 -9.23 -23.97
N ALA A 292 7.90 -8.87 -25.26
CA ALA A 292 7.73 -9.82 -26.37
C ALA A 292 8.94 -10.76 -26.55
N ARG A 293 10.13 -10.39 -26.07
CA ARG A 293 11.35 -11.19 -26.13
C ARG A 293 12.11 -11.09 -24.82
N GLY A 294 12.51 -12.24 -24.26
CA GLY A 294 13.40 -12.30 -23.13
C GLY A 294 14.75 -11.60 -23.41
N ARG A 295 15.44 -11.16 -22.39
CA ARG A 295 16.70 -10.41 -22.49
C ARG A 295 17.70 -11.13 -23.37
N ALA A 296 17.89 -12.45 -23.23
CA ALA A 296 18.78 -13.27 -24.04
C ALA A 296 18.52 -13.20 -25.55
N LYS A 297 17.28 -12.97 -25.96
CA LYS A 297 16.90 -12.90 -27.37
C LYS A 297 16.82 -11.49 -27.94
N ARG A 298 17.15 -10.46 -27.15
CA ARG A 298 17.14 -9.05 -27.60
C ARG A 298 18.43 -8.65 -28.33
N GLY A 299 19.52 -9.43 -28.19
CA GLY A 299 20.75 -9.30 -28.99
C GLY A 299 21.49 -7.97 -28.82
N THR A 300 21.93 -7.63 -27.61
CA THR A 300 22.90 -6.54 -27.40
C THR A 300 24.30 -7.13 -27.36
N ALA A 301 25.33 -6.44 -27.94
CA ALA A 301 26.70 -6.93 -28.04
C ALA A 301 27.35 -7.29 -26.68
N ASP A 302 26.84 -6.70 -25.57
CA ASP A 302 27.39 -6.90 -24.22
C ASP A 302 26.45 -7.78 -23.34
N PHE A 303 25.51 -8.50 -23.97
CA PHE A 303 24.46 -9.19 -23.22
C PHE A 303 25.01 -10.23 -22.25
N ASP A 304 25.90 -11.10 -22.73
CA ASP A 304 26.43 -12.20 -21.94
C ASP A 304 27.25 -11.69 -20.74
N GLN A 305 28.03 -10.61 -20.92
CA GLN A 305 28.79 -9.99 -19.82
C GLN A 305 27.88 -9.37 -18.77
N LYS A 306 26.78 -8.70 -19.20
CA LYS A 306 25.82 -8.08 -18.27
C LYS A 306 25.05 -9.14 -17.49
N ILE A 307 24.65 -10.23 -18.12
CA ILE A 307 23.96 -11.35 -17.44
C ILE A 307 24.88 -12.03 -16.42
N GLU A 308 26.14 -12.31 -16.77
CA GLU A 308 27.09 -12.90 -15.82
C GLU A 308 27.37 -11.97 -14.64
N LEU A 309 27.45 -10.65 -14.89
CA LEU A 309 27.58 -9.67 -13.80
C LEU A 309 26.35 -9.67 -12.89
N GLU A 310 25.13 -9.57 -13.44
CA GLU A 310 23.88 -9.62 -12.67
C GLU A 310 23.78 -10.92 -11.88
N LYS A 311 24.08 -12.06 -12.49
CA LYS A 311 24.06 -13.37 -11.85
C LYS A 311 25.06 -13.45 -10.68
N ASN A 312 26.29 -12.97 -10.86
CA ASN A 312 27.27 -12.91 -9.79
C ASN A 312 26.85 -11.97 -8.65
N MET A 313 26.22 -10.84 -8.98
CA MET A 313 25.68 -9.92 -7.98
C MET A 313 24.54 -10.56 -7.19
N ILE A 314 23.63 -11.29 -7.84
CA ILE A 314 22.55 -12.00 -7.16
C ILE A 314 23.14 -13.10 -6.24
N LEU A 315 24.01 -13.97 -6.76
CA LEU A 315 24.58 -15.09 -6.01
C LEU A 315 25.38 -14.65 -4.77
N ASN A 316 26.04 -13.49 -4.84
CA ASN A 316 26.89 -13.00 -3.76
C ASN A 316 26.22 -11.92 -2.89
N GLY A 317 25.13 -11.33 -3.34
CA GLY A 317 24.51 -10.17 -2.67
C GLY A 317 23.13 -10.44 -2.06
N TRP A 318 22.41 -11.44 -2.57
CA TRP A 318 21.00 -11.65 -2.17
C TRP A 318 20.84 -12.10 -0.73
N GLU A 319 21.61 -13.09 -0.31
CA GLU A 319 21.59 -13.64 1.05
C GLU A 319 22.50 -12.90 2.03
N ASN A 320 23.16 -11.83 1.59
CA ASN A 320 24.08 -11.08 2.44
C ASN A 320 23.29 -10.34 3.54
N GLU A 321 23.84 -10.32 4.76
CA GLU A 321 23.30 -9.53 5.88
C GLU A 321 23.22 -8.03 5.53
N ASN A 322 24.14 -7.53 4.72
CA ASN A 322 24.09 -6.17 4.20
C ASN A 322 23.00 -6.06 3.11
N PRO A 323 21.93 -5.29 3.32
CA PRO A 323 20.80 -5.20 2.39
C PRO A 323 21.10 -4.34 1.14
N ALA A 324 22.29 -3.76 1.00
CA ALA A 324 22.59 -2.78 -0.04
C ALA A 324 22.30 -3.30 -1.47
N PHE A 325 22.55 -4.58 -1.74
CA PHE A 325 22.23 -5.15 -3.05
C PHE A 325 20.73 -5.26 -3.27
N ARG A 326 19.97 -5.76 -2.30
CA ARG A 326 18.50 -5.86 -2.38
C ARG A 326 17.88 -4.47 -2.54
N GLN A 327 18.37 -3.48 -1.80
CA GLN A 327 17.91 -2.09 -1.90
C GLN A 327 18.18 -1.50 -3.30
N PHE A 328 19.37 -1.74 -3.85
CA PHE A 328 19.69 -1.35 -5.22
C PHE A 328 18.75 -2.02 -6.22
N PHE A 329 18.55 -3.33 -6.11
CA PHE A 329 17.65 -4.09 -6.97
C PHE A 329 16.22 -3.56 -6.90
N THR A 330 15.69 -3.35 -5.69
CA THR A 330 14.37 -2.79 -5.45
C THR A 330 14.20 -1.42 -6.10
N SER A 331 15.19 -0.53 -5.96
CA SER A 331 15.15 0.80 -6.58
C SER A 331 15.08 0.76 -8.10
N THR A 332 15.54 -0.32 -8.74
CA THR A 332 15.38 -0.51 -10.19
C THR A 332 14.01 -1.04 -10.59
N MET A 333 13.32 -1.74 -9.70
CA MET A 333 11.99 -2.33 -9.94
C MET A 333 10.85 -1.36 -9.64
N ILE A 334 10.98 -0.55 -8.60
CA ILE A 334 10.00 0.44 -8.16
C ILE A 334 10.68 1.79 -7.88
N PRO A 335 11.24 2.47 -8.90
CA PRO A 335 12.05 3.68 -8.71
C PRO A 335 11.31 4.82 -8.02
N ASP A 336 9.99 4.90 -8.19
CA ASP A 336 9.12 5.90 -7.56
C ASP A 336 8.38 5.34 -6.32
N GLY A 337 8.82 4.18 -5.81
CA GLY A 337 8.22 3.55 -4.64
C GLY A 337 8.44 4.39 -3.38
N THR A 338 7.42 4.45 -2.53
CA THR A 338 7.58 5.03 -1.18
C THR A 338 8.59 4.20 -0.38
N LYS A 339 9.14 4.78 0.69
CA LYS A 339 10.06 4.05 1.57
C LYS A 339 9.43 2.75 2.11
N GLU A 340 8.15 2.79 2.50
CA GLU A 340 7.41 1.62 2.96
C GLU A 340 7.33 0.52 1.89
N GLN A 341 7.03 0.91 0.63
CA GLN A 341 7.01 -0.02 -0.50
C GLN A 341 8.38 -0.61 -0.78
N MET A 342 9.44 0.22 -0.73
CA MET A 342 10.81 -0.25 -0.92
C MET A 342 11.25 -1.20 0.21
N ASP A 343 10.98 -0.86 1.47
CA ASP A 343 11.33 -1.70 2.62
C ASP A 343 10.57 -3.04 2.57
N ALA A 344 9.28 -3.02 2.22
CA ALA A 344 8.47 -4.23 2.08
C ALA A 344 8.89 -5.11 0.89
N PHE A 345 9.46 -4.54 -0.16
CA PHE A 345 9.96 -5.28 -1.32
C PHE A 345 11.37 -5.86 -1.08
N ASN A 346 12.11 -5.31 -0.11
CA ASN A 346 13.46 -5.78 0.29
C ASN A 346 13.42 -6.97 1.24
N ASN A 347 12.31 -7.18 1.95
CA ASN A 347 12.12 -8.25 2.93
C ASN A 347 11.50 -9.49 2.30
#